data_80a43044a9fee595434545a3b792a940
#
_entry.id   80a43044a9fee595434545a3b792a940
#
_cell.length_a   1.000
_cell.length_b   1.000
_cell.length_c   1.000
_cell.angle_alpha   90.00
_cell.angle_beta   90.00
_cell.angle_gamma   90.00
#
_symmetry.space_group_name_H-M   'P 1'
#
loop_
_entity.id
_entity.type
_entity.pdbx_description
1 polymer ?
#
loop_
_entity_poly.entity_id
_entity_poly.type
_entity_poly.pdbx_seq_one_letter_code
_entity_poly.pdbx_strand_id
1 'polypeptide(L)'
;MKQQVLDCFAKLFGGEGDIRTYFAPGRVNLIGEHTDYNGGHVFPCALTIGTYMAARKRDDRKLRFYSMNFEKLGVVESSLDEFQMGKEGNWTAYPKGMMWAFCQKGFPVEQEIGRASCRERV
;
A
#
# COMPACT_ATOMS: atom_id res chain seq x y z
N MET A 1 -14.49 7.78 6.24
CA MET A 1 -13.49 6.96 5.49
C MET A 1 -12.27 6.66 6.34
N LYS A 2 -11.53 7.67 6.78
CA LYS A 2 -10.37 7.49 7.70
C LYS A 2 -10.72 6.67 8.94
N GLN A 3 -11.83 6.98 9.60
CA GLN A 3 -12.28 6.27 10.80
C GLN A 3 -12.61 4.80 10.51
N GLN A 4 -13.23 4.50 9.38
CA GLN A 4 -13.54 3.14 8.97
C GLN A 4 -12.27 2.28 8.79
N VAL A 5 -11.23 2.88 8.23
CA VAL A 5 -9.92 2.21 8.07
C VAL A 5 -9.29 1.92 9.44
N LEU A 6 -9.34 2.89 10.36
CA LEU A 6 -8.85 2.72 11.72
C LEU A 6 -9.61 1.64 12.50
N ASP A 7 -10.94 1.62 12.40
CA ASP A 7 -11.79 0.64 13.06
C ASP A 7 -11.52 -0.77 12.53
N CYS A 8 -11.39 -0.91 11.21
CA CYS A 8 -11.03 -2.16 10.56
C CYS A 8 -9.63 -2.63 10.99
N PHE A 9 -8.67 -1.72 11.04
CA PHE A 9 -7.32 -2.01 11.48
C PHE A 9 -7.31 -2.51 12.94
N ALA A 10 -7.99 -1.81 13.84
CA ALA A 10 -8.09 -2.18 15.25
C ALA A 10 -8.75 -3.55 15.44
N LYS A 11 -9.79 -3.83 14.66
CA LYS A 11 -10.49 -5.12 14.69
C LYS A 11 -9.61 -6.30 14.27
N LEU A 12 -8.80 -6.12 13.23
CA LEU A 12 -7.97 -7.19 12.66
C LEU A 12 -6.63 -7.34 13.35
N PHE A 13 -6.03 -6.23 13.78
CA PHE A 13 -4.64 -6.17 14.21
C PHE A 13 -4.44 -5.62 15.63
N GLY A 14 -5.52 -5.25 16.30
CA GLY A 14 -5.49 -4.59 17.58
C GLY A 14 -5.24 -3.08 17.49
N GLY A 15 -5.81 -2.33 18.45
CA GLY A 15 -5.71 -0.88 18.51
C GLY A 15 -4.47 -0.33 19.22
N GLU A 16 -3.56 -1.20 19.65
CA GLU A 16 -2.37 -0.81 20.42
C GLU A 16 -1.23 -0.36 19.50
N GLY A 17 -0.41 0.55 20.01
CA GLY A 17 0.79 1.05 19.34
C GLY A 17 0.56 2.31 18.51
N ASP A 18 1.63 2.77 17.85
CA ASP A 18 1.61 3.98 17.01
C ASP A 18 1.05 3.66 15.62
N ILE A 19 -0.27 3.81 15.48
CA ILE A 19 -0.97 3.63 14.21
C ILE A 19 -0.97 4.96 13.45
N ARG A 20 -0.35 4.97 12.29
CA ARG A 20 -0.31 6.13 11.39
C ARG A 20 -1.28 5.95 10.23
N THR A 21 -1.92 7.03 9.84
CA THR A 21 -2.82 7.04 8.70
C THR A 21 -2.25 7.87 7.56
N TYR A 22 -2.43 7.38 6.35
CA TYR A 22 -1.96 8.00 5.12
C TYR A 22 -3.13 8.12 4.14
N PHE A 23 -3.06 9.14 3.30
CA PHE A 23 -3.99 9.33 2.20
C PHE A 23 -3.20 9.58 0.92
N ALA A 24 -3.51 8.81 -0.11
CA ALA A 24 -2.99 9.01 -1.45
C ALA A 24 -4.16 9.37 -2.37
N PRO A 25 -4.17 10.59 -2.95
CA PRO A 25 -5.23 10.98 -3.87
C PRO A 25 -5.19 10.16 -5.14
N GLY A 26 -6.35 9.91 -5.71
CA GLY A 26 -6.47 9.40 -7.06
C GLY A 26 -6.02 10.43 -8.08
N ARG A 27 -5.87 10.01 -9.31
CA ARG A 27 -5.41 10.85 -10.42
C ARG A 27 -6.31 10.67 -11.62
N VAL A 28 -6.55 11.75 -12.35
CA VAL A 28 -7.08 11.72 -13.70
C VAL A 28 -6.11 12.44 -14.63
N ASN A 29 -5.83 11.88 -15.79
CA ASN A 29 -5.15 12.59 -16.87
C ASN A 29 -6.20 13.34 -17.69
N LEU A 30 -6.12 14.66 -17.73
CA LEU A 30 -6.97 15.47 -18.59
C LEU A 30 -6.60 15.26 -20.06
N ILE A 31 -5.29 15.07 -20.30
CA ILE A 31 -4.74 14.67 -21.60
C ILE A 31 -3.41 13.97 -21.40
N GLY A 32 -3.00 13.10 -22.30
CA GLY A 32 -1.69 12.44 -22.28
C GLY A 32 -1.71 10.98 -21.84
N GLU A 33 -2.72 10.23 -22.26
CA GLU A 33 -2.75 8.78 -22.05
C GLU A 33 -1.64 8.07 -22.85
N HIS A 34 -0.91 7.15 -22.18
CA HIS A 34 0.18 6.36 -22.77
C HIS A 34 1.35 7.18 -23.34
N THR A 35 1.54 8.41 -22.90
CA THR A 35 2.58 9.31 -23.43
C THR A 35 3.79 9.47 -22.53
N ASP A 36 3.65 9.31 -21.21
CA ASP A 36 4.70 9.48 -20.22
C ASP A 36 5.87 8.51 -20.44
N TYR A 37 5.60 7.22 -20.59
CA TYR A 37 6.63 6.22 -20.85
C TYR A 37 7.15 6.21 -22.29
N ASN A 38 6.54 6.98 -23.20
CA ASN A 38 6.99 7.20 -24.58
C ASN A 38 7.68 8.55 -24.77
N GLY A 39 8.06 9.23 -23.69
CA GLY A 39 8.74 10.52 -23.73
C GLY A 39 7.83 11.71 -24.04
N GLY A 40 6.54 11.52 -23.95
CA GLY A 40 5.55 12.59 -24.17
C GLY A 40 5.16 13.32 -22.87
N HIS A 41 4.34 14.34 -23.03
CA HIS A 41 3.81 15.14 -21.91
C HIS A 41 2.48 14.62 -21.42
N VAL A 42 2.22 14.82 -20.12
CA VAL A 42 0.98 14.49 -19.46
C VAL A 42 0.42 15.71 -18.73
N PHE A 43 -0.89 15.74 -18.55
CA PHE A 43 -1.56 16.78 -17.77
C PHE A 43 -2.48 16.13 -16.73
N PRO A 44 -1.90 15.57 -15.65
CA PRO A 44 -2.67 14.92 -14.59
C PRO A 44 -3.21 15.95 -13.60
N CYS A 45 -4.33 15.63 -12.96
CA CYS A 45 -4.76 16.32 -11.78
C CYS A 45 -5.14 15.34 -10.66
N ALA A 46 -4.90 15.75 -9.42
CA ALA A 46 -5.27 14.97 -8.25
C ALA A 46 -6.78 15.09 -7.99
N LEU A 47 -7.34 13.99 -7.51
CA LEU A 47 -8.75 13.89 -7.14
C LEU A 47 -8.92 13.98 -5.62
N THR A 48 -10.11 14.37 -5.18
CA THR A 48 -10.50 14.29 -3.76
C THR A 48 -10.81 12.85 -3.31
N ILE A 49 -10.95 11.95 -4.27
CA ILE A 49 -11.11 10.51 -4.05
C ILE A 49 -9.72 9.86 -4.07
N GLY A 50 -9.48 8.92 -3.20
CA GLY A 50 -8.18 8.25 -3.14
C GLY A 50 -8.16 7.06 -2.19
N THR A 51 -6.97 6.62 -1.88
CA THR A 51 -6.71 5.47 -1.02
C THR A 51 -6.32 5.93 0.38
N TYR A 52 -7.04 5.44 1.37
CA TYR A 52 -6.67 5.59 2.79
C TYR A 52 -5.97 4.34 3.28
N MET A 53 -4.89 4.52 4.01
CA MET A 53 -4.12 3.44 4.60
C MET A 53 -3.85 3.72 6.08
N ALA A 54 -3.98 2.69 6.91
CA ALA A 54 -3.47 2.68 8.27
C ALA A 54 -2.30 1.72 8.35
N ALA A 55 -1.23 2.12 8.99
CA ALA A 55 -0.02 1.33 9.14
C ALA A 55 0.55 1.44 10.55
N ARG A 56 1.16 0.39 11.02
CA ARG A 56 1.89 0.33 12.30
C ARG A 56 3.19 -0.44 12.11
N LYS A 57 4.26 0.03 12.73
CA LYS A 57 5.53 -0.70 12.76
C LYS A 57 5.42 -1.99 13.56
N ARG A 58 6.18 -2.97 13.15
CA ARG A 58 6.33 -4.26 13.84
C ARG A 58 7.78 -4.45 14.24
N ASP A 59 8.01 -5.30 15.23
CA ASP A 59 9.36 -5.67 15.70
C ASP A 59 9.90 -6.93 15.00
N ASP A 60 9.08 -7.59 14.20
CA ASP A 60 9.46 -8.74 13.37
C ASP A 60 9.63 -8.35 11.89
N ARG A 61 10.26 -9.19 11.11
CA ARG A 61 10.48 -8.99 9.68
C ARG A 61 9.33 -9.52 8.82
N LYS A 62 8.11 -9.50 9.36
CA LYS A 62 6.90 -9.95 8.67
C LYS A 62 6.04 -8.77 8.25
N LEU A 63 5.46 -8.89 7.07
CA LEU A 63 4.47 -7.98 6.52
C LEU A 63 3.09 -8.62 6.59
N ARG A 64 2.10 -7.86 7.03
CA ARG A 64 0.72 -8.31 7.03
C ARG A 64 -0.14 -7.25 6.36
N PHE A 65 -0.80 -7.63 5.29
CA PHE A 65 -1.62 -6.76 4.47
C PHE A 65 -3.08 -7.17 4.52
N TYR A 66 -3.94 -6.20 4.57
CA TYR A 66 -5.38 -6.39 4.42
C TYR A 66 -5.97 -5.26 3.58
N SER A 67 -6.87 -5.57 2.67
CA SER A 67 -7.63 -4.59 1.89
C SER A 67 -9.12 -4.78 2.05
N MET A 68 -9.81 -3.70 2.40
CA MET A 68 -11.28 -3.69 2.49
C MET A 68 -11.95 -3.88 1.13
N ASN A 69 -11.24 -3.63 0.03
CA ASN A 69 -11.74 -3.89 -1.32
C ASN A 69 -11.61 -5.36 -1.74
N PHE A 70 -10.71 -6.09 -1.08
CA PHE A 70 -10.42 -7.50 -1.36
C PHE A 70 -10.62 -8.36 -0.10
N GLU A 71 -11.73 -8.16 0.59
CA GLU A 71 -12.02 -8.84 1.85
C GLU A 71 -11.94 -10.38 1.76
N LYS A 72 -12.27 -10.93 0.59
CA LYS A 72 -12.22 -12.38 0.34
C LYS A 72 -10.83 -12.97 0.44
N LEU A 73 -9.78 -12.17 0.23
CA LEU A 73 -8.39 -12.62 0.38
C LEU A 73 -7.94 -12.65 1.84
N GLY A 74 -8.67 -11.97 2.73
CA GLY A 74 -8.31 -11.88 4.13
C GLY A 74 -6.96 -11.19 4.35
N VAL A 75 -6.28 -11.56 5.42
CA VAL A 75 -4.95 -11.06 5.75
C VAL A 75 -3.91 -11.83 4.96
N VAL A 76 -3.11 -11.12 4.17
CA VAL A 76 -2.00 -11.68 3.41
C VAL A 76 -0.71 -11.44 4.18
N GLU A 77 0.01 -12.51 4.51
CA GLU A 77 1.30 -12.45 5.19
C GLU A 77 2.45 -12.61 4.19
N SER A 78 3.53 -11.87 4.43
CA SER A 78 4.76 -11.95 3.66
C SER A 78 5.96 -11.66 4.55
N SER A 79 7.15 -12.02 4.09
CA SER A 79 8.41 -11.71 4.77
C SER A 79 9.18 -10.65 4.01
N LEU A 80 9.89 -9.78 4.75
CA LEU A 80 10.84 -8.82 4.16
C LEU A 80 12.03 -9.50 3.48
N ASP A 81 12.33 -10.73 3.88
CA ASP A 81 13.48 -11.48 3.35
C ASP A 81 13.16 -12.23 2.05
N GLU A 82 11.88 -12.37 1.70
CA GLU A 82 11.40 -13.14 0.56
C GLU A 82 10.63 -12.28 -0.45
N PHE A 83 11.28 -11.27 -1.00
CA PHE A 83 10.71 -10.51 -2.11
C PHE A 83 10.85 -11.28 -3.43
N GLN A 84 9.93 -12.17 -3.69
CA GLN A 84 9.82 -12.82 -5.00
C GLN A 84 8.82 -12.06 -5.87
N MET A 85 9.36 -11.28 -6.81
CA MET A 85 8.54 -10.64 -7.83
C MET A 85 7.85 -11.68 -8.70
N GLY A 86 6.54 -11.58 -8.84
CA GLY A 86 5.78 -12.27 -9.88
C GLY A 86 5.10 -13.59 -9.49
N LYS A 87 5.25 -14.09 -8.27
CA LYS A 87 4.57 -15.34 -7.85
C LYS A 87 3.18 -15.15 -7.25
N GLU A 88 2.87 -13.97 -6.77
CA GLU A 88 1.57 -13.67 -6.17
C GLU A 88 0.80 -12.69 -7.06
N GLY A 89 -0.17 -13.18 -7.80
CA GLY A 89 -1.05 -12.39 -8.66
C GLY A 89 -2.11 -11.60 -7.89
N ASN A 90 -1.78 -11.05 -6.71
CA ASN A 90 -2.70 -10.26 -5.92
C ASN A 90 -2.22 -8.80 -5.75
N TRP A 91 -3.08 -7.97 -5.18
CA TRP A 91 -2.84 -6.54 -4.99
C TRP A 91 -1.59 -6.22 -4.14
N THR A 92 -1.13 -7.15 -3.29
CA THR A 92 0.04 -6.96 -2.42
C THR A 92 1.35 -6.86 -3.19
N ALA A 93 1.35 -7.23 -4.48
CA ALA A 93 2.50 -7.06 -5.36
C ALA A 93 2.95 -5.59 -5.48
N TYR A 94 2.02 -4.64 -5.43
CA TYR A 94 2.32 -3.21 -5.52
C TYR A 94 3.12 -2.69 -4.32
N PRO A 95 2.67 -2.82 -3.05
CA PRO A 95 3.46 -2.38 -1.92
C PRO A 95 4.77 -3.17 -1.76
N LYS A 96 4.78 -4.46 -2.05
CA LYS A 96 6.01 -5.26 -2.05
C LYS A 96 7.02 -4.78 -3.08
N GLY A 97 6.55 -4.46 -4.29
CA GLY A 97 7.40 -3.92 -5.36
C GLY A 97 8.04 -2.59 -4.97
N MET A 98 7.32 -1.73 -4.28
CA MET A 98 7.87 -0.48 -3.75
C MET A 98 8.99 -0.74 -2.72
N MET A 99 8.78 -1.64 -1.78
CA MET A 99 9.80 -2.01 -0.79
C MET A 99 11.03 -2.61 -1.45
N TRP A 100 10.83 -3.49 -2.42
CA TRP A 100 11.91 -4.07 -3.22
C TRP A 100 12.73 -2.98 -3.93
N ALA A 101 12.07 -2.01 -4.56
CA ALA A 101 12.72 -0.91 -5.24
C ALA A 101 13.56 -0.05 -4.29
N PHE A 102 13.08 0.24 -3.09
CA PHE A 102 13.86 0.94 -2.06
C PHE A 102 15.11 0.14 -1.67
N CYS A 103 14.99 -1.16 -1.45
CA CYS A 103 16.14 -2.01 -1.13
C CYS A 103 17.16 -2.02 -2.26
N GLN A 104 16.73 -2.08 -3.52
CA GLN A 104 17.63 -2.05 -4.70
C GLN A 104 18.37 -0.71 -4.84
N LYS A 105 17.77 0.37 -4.39
CA LYS A 105 18.40 1.71 -4.39
C LYS A 105 19.33 1.97 -3.20
N GLY A 106 19.55 0.97 -2.35
CA GLY A 106 20.42 1.10 -1.16
C GLY A 106 19.75 1.78 0.04
N PHE A 107 18.41 1.88 0.04
CA PHE A 107 17.64 2.31 1.21
C PHE A 107 17.11 1.08 1.93
N PRO A 108 17.80 0.56 2.94
CA PRO A 108 17.35 -0.64 3.62
C PRO A 108 16.02 -0.38 4.33
N VAL A 109 15.05 -1.21 4.07
CA VAL A 109 13.81 -1.26 4.86
C VAL A 109 14.12 -2.10 6.10
N GLU A 110 14.92 -1.52 7.00
CA GLU A 110 15.36 -2.21 8.22
C GLU A 110 14.32 -2.17 9.32
N GLN A 111 13.46 -1.17 9.29
CA GLN A 111 12.38 -1.04 10.26
C GLN A 111 11.04 -1.31 9.58
N GLU A 112 10.47 -2.32 10.01
CA GLU A 112 9.32 -3.03 9.53
C GLU A 112 8.13 -2.12 9.30
N ILE A 113 7.65 -2.09 8.08
CA ILE A 113 6.31 -1.63 7.78
C ILE A 113 5.38 -2.80 8.09
N GLY A 114 4.96 -2.87 9.33
CA GLY A 114 3.95 -3.84 9.73
C GLY A 114 2.59 -3.42 9.22
N ARG A 115 1.67 -4.24 9.14
CA ARG A 115 0.21 -4.14 8.94
C ARG A 115 -0.29 -2.88 8.23
N ALA A 116 -0.70 -3.03 7.01
CA ALA A 116 -1.42 -2.01 6.26
C ALA A 116 -2.86 -2.45 6.02
N SER A 117 -3.81 -1.55 6.27
CA SER A 117 -5.17 -1.66 5.77
C SER A 117 -5.37 -0.57 4.74
N CYS A 118 -5.80 -0.95 3.56
CA CYS A 118 -5.96 -0.03 2.42
C CYS A 118 -7.40 -0.11 1.92
N ARG A 119 -8.00 1.04 1.67
CA ARG A 119 -9.26 1.14 0.95
C ARG A 119 -9.13 2.15 -0.16
N GLU A 120 -9.35 1.68 -1.37
CA GLU A 120 -9.52 2.52 -2.55
C GLU A 120 -11.01 2.70 -2.81
N ARG A 121 -11.41 3.91 -3.17
CA ARG A 121 -12.75 4.20 -3.65
C ARG A 121 -12.64 4.68 -5.10
N VAL A 122 -13.17 3.89 -5.95
CA VAL A 122 -13.35 4.28 -7.35
C VAL A 122 -14.65 5.05 -7.48
#